data_a83e78a9cbdaca9e7d68356ef741ccc7
#
_entry.id   a83e78a9cbdaca9e7d68356ef741ccc7
#
_cell.length_a   1.000
_cell.length_b   1.000
_cell.length_c   1.000
_cell.angle_alpha   90.00
_cell.angle_beta   90.00
_cell.angle_gamma   90.00
#
_symmetry.space_group_name_H-M   'P 1'
#
loop_
_entity.id
_entity.type
_entity.pdbx_description
1 polymer ?
#
loop_
_entity_poly.entity_id
_entity_poly.type
_entity_poly.pdbx_seq_one_letter_code
_entity_poly.pdbx_strand_id
1 'polypeptide(L)'
;MNVLLIRHQASAALAAAALAVSLGALTPQAWADEGDGRFGPGCASVPKEGPGSFEDMARDPVATAAASNPALSTLVTAVKQAGLVDTLNNAKDITVFAPTNEAFAKIPKADLDKVLADKAALTEILTYHVVDEPVDKADLADGSFKTLEGGTLTTTGSGDAYKVNDTAAIVCGDVRTSNATVHIIDTVLMPK
;
A
#
# COMPACT_ATOMS: atom_id res chain seq x y z
N MET A 1 -9.69 -76.99 3.13
CA MET A 1 -8.89 -77.92 4.00
C MET A 1 -7.96 -77.09 4.83
N ASN A 2 -8.09 -77.27 6.15
CA ASN A 2 -7.19 -76.84 7.27
C ASN A 2 -7.06 -75.33 7.55
N VAL A 3 -7.87 -74.82 8.45
CA VAL A 3 -7.94 -74.91 9.94
C VAL A 3 -6.53 -74.92 10.57
N LEU A 4 -6.12 -73.91 11.21
CA LEU A 4 -5.59 -73.94 12.55
C LEU A 4 -5.67 -72.62 13.30
N LEU A 5 -6.51 -72.64 14.31
CA LEU A 5 -6.56 -71.79 15.50
C LEU A 5 -5.33 -72.01 16.39
N ILE A 6 -4.80 -70.98 17.05
CA ILE A 6 -4.25 -71.01 18.42
C ILE A 6 -4.14 -69.53 18.84
N ARG A 7 -4.96 -69.00 19.71
CA ARG A 7 -5.11 -68.99 21.17
C ARG A 7 -3.98 -68.34 21.96
N HIS A 8 -4.38 -67.24 22.60
CA HIS A 8 -4.01 -66.74 23.94
C HIS A 8 -2.56 -66.30 24.19
N GLN A 9 -2.38 -65.08 24.70
CA GLN A 9 -2.37 -64.83 26.14
C GLN A 9 -2.39 -63.34 26.44
N ALA A 10 -3.19 -62.99 27.42
CA ALA A 10 -3.19 -61.70 28.08
C ALA A 10 -1.98 -61.58 29.00
N SER A 11 -1.38 -60.41 29.07
CA SER A 11 -0.59 -60.03 30.22
C SER A 11 -0.74 -58.53 30.43
N ALA A 12 -1.45 -58.20 31.49
CA ALA A 12 -1.49 -56.88 32.09
C ALA A 12 -0.14 -56.55 32.74
N ALA A 13 0.41 -55.37 32.51
CA ALA A 13 1.40 -54.77 33.40
C ALA A 13 1.11 -53.28 33.52
N LEU A 14 0.86 -52.91 34.74
CA LEU A 14 0.67 -51.58 35.30
C LEU A 14 1.93 -50.73 35.21
N ALA A 15 1.66 -49.44 35.25
CA ALA A 15 2.41 -48.36 35.91
C ALA A 15 3.37 -47.54 35.03
N ALA A 16 3.06 -46.34 34.86
CA ALA A 16 3.64 -45.18 35.55
C ALA A 16 3.20 -43.92 34.83
N ALA A 17 2.38 -43.13 35.52
CA ALA A 17 2.10 -41.77 35.17
C ALA A 17 3.41 -40.94 35.31
N ALA A 18 3.98 -40.50 34.21
CA ALA A 18 4.93 -39.40 34.20
C ALA A 18 4.21 -38.19 33.66
N LEU A 19 3.75 -37.34 34.57
CA LEU A 19 3.36 -35.97 34.29
C LEU A 19 4.61 -35.18 33.84
N ALA A 20 4.87 -35.18 32.56
CA ALA A 20 5.77 -34.16 31.97
C ALA A 20 4.97 -32.89 31.83
N VAL A 21 5.08 -32.00 32.82
CA VAL A 21 4.74 -30.58 32.69
C VAL A 21 5.74 -29.99 31.69
N SER A 22 5.39 -30.02 30.42
CA SER A 22 6.06 -29.20 29.41
C SER A 22 5.66 -27.77 29.69
N LEU A 23 6.58 -26.99 30.33
CA LEU A 23 6.55 -25.55 30.24
C LEU A 23 6.65 -25.22 28.74
N GLY A 24 5.51 -25.02 28.12
CA GLY A 24 5.43 -24.41 26.80
C GLY A 24 6.01 -23.00 26.93
N ALA A 25 7.21 -22.83 26.40
CA ALA A 25 7.72 -21.52 26.12
C ALA A 25 6.68 -20.85 25.19
N LEU A 26 5.93 -19.91 25.74
CA LEU A 26 5.17 -18.95 24.96
C LEU A 26 6.20 -18.12 24.21
N THR A 27 6.62 -18.62 23.05
CA THR A 27 7.21 -17.75 22.05
C THR A 27 6.15 -16.72 21.70
N PRO A 28 6.41 -15.42 21.85
CA PRO A 28 5.52 -14.45 21.28
C PRO A 28 5.48 -14.80 19.78
N GLN A 29 4.36 -15.34 19.32
CA GLN A 29 4.06 -15.34 17.90
C GLN A 29 4.07 -13.85 17.54
N ALA A 30 5.15 -13.43 16.88
CA ALA A 30 5.09 -12.24 16.06
C ALA A 30 3.87 -12.50 15.17
N TRP A 31 2.81 -11.78 15.44
CA TRP A 31 1.71 -11.64 14.51
C TRP A 31 2.39 -11.03 13.28
N ALA A 32 2.81 -11.88 12.35
CA ALA A 32 2.99 -11.43 11.00
C ALA A 32 1.62 -10.87 10.67
N ASP A 33 1.54 -9.56 10.64
CA ASP A 33 0.50 -8.83 9.97
C ASP A 33 0.56 -9.36 8.53
N GLU A 34 -0.21 -10.42 8.25
CA GLU A 34 -0.57 -10.79 6.90
C GLU A 34 -1.48 -9.64 6.46
N GLY A 35 -0.80 -8.51 6.22
CA GLY A 35 -1.40 -7.28 5.79
C GLY A 35 -2.20 -7.57 4.55
N ASP A 36 -3.36 -6.95 4.46
CA ASP A 36 -4.29 -6.93 3.33
C ASP A 36 -3.66 -6.44 2.01
N GLY A 37 -2.47 -6.94 1.66
CA GLY A 37 -1.70 -6.63 0.46
C GLY A 37 -0.75 -5.45 0.57
N ARG A 38 -0.84 -4.61 1.59
CA ARG A 38 0.03 -3.43 1.76
C ARG A 38 1.49 -3.80 1.92
N PHE A 39 2.37 -3.00 1.36
CA PHE A 39 3.80 -3.23 1.38
C PHE A 39 4.61 -1.93 1.47
N GLY A 40 5.86 -2.05 1.86
CA GLY A 40 6.81 -0.94 1.95
C GLY A 40 7.01 -0.41 3.38
N PRO A 41 8.21 0.12 3.66
CA PRO A 41 8.61 0.53 5.01
C PRO A 41 7.83 1.74 5.54
N GLY A 42 7.34 2.60 4.68
CA GLY A 42 6.58 3.80 5.05
C GLY A 42 5.17 3.51 5.55
N CYS A 43 4.64 2.30 5.32
CA CYS A 43 3.34 1.90 5.86
C CYS A 43 3.31 1.92 7.40
N ALA A 44 4.45 1.69 8.05
CA ALA A 44 4.57 1.78 9.50
C ALA A 44 4.34 3.19 10.06
N SER A 45 4.47 4.22 9.23
CA SER A 45 4.26 5.63 9.59
C SER A 45 2.79 6.06 9.49
N VAL A 46 1.93 5.25 8.87
CA VAL A 46 0.49 5.51 8.78
C VAL A 46 -0.15 5.15 10.13
N PRO A 47 -1.04 6.00 10.66
CA PRO A 47 -1.76 5.70 11.89
C PRO A 47 -2.48 4.35 11.81
N LYS A 48 -2.43 3.56 12.88
CA LYS A 48 -3.12 2.26 12.93
C LYS A 48 -4.61 2.41 13.16
N GLU A 49 -5.02 3.49 13.83
CA GLU A 49 -6.41 3.78 14.19
C GLU A 49 -6.69 5.28 14.07
N GLY A 50 -7.96 5.63 13.90
CA GLY A 50 -8.42 7.02 13.83
C GLY A 50 -8.23 7.66 12.44
N PRO A 51 -8.36 9.00 12.38
CA PRO A 51 -8.27 9.73 11.11
C PRO A 51 -6.94 9.50 10.40
N GLY A 52 -6.99 9.17 9.10
CA GLY A 52 -5.82 8.86 8.28
C GLY A 52 -5.26 7.45 8.48
N SER A 53 -5.90 6.60 9.26
CA SER A 53 -5.59 5.17 9.31
C SER A 53 -6.02 4.47 8.01
N PHE A 54 -5.48 3.28 7.77
CA PHE A 54 -5.85 2.52 6.58
C PHE A 54 -7.36 2.19 6.53
N GLU A 55 -7.96 1.87 7.67
CA GLU A 55 -9.40 1.62 7.76
C GLU A 55 -10.25 2.86 7.49
N ASP A 56 -9.80 4.02 7.95
CA ASP A 56 -10.45 5.30 7.70
C ASP A 56 -10.35 5.65 6.21
N MET A 57 -9.16 5.56 5.63
CA MET A 57 -8.93 5.80 4.20
C MET A 57 -9.73 4.86 3.30
N ALA A 58 -9.92 3.59 3.69
CA ALA A 58 -10.68 2.62 2.90
C ALA A 58 -12.17 2.95 2.76
N ARG A 59 -12.72 3.77 3.65
CA ARG A 59 -14.14 4.19 3.64
C ARG A 59 -14.40 5.41 2.78
N ASP A 60 -13.37 6.23 2.58
CA ASP A 60 -13.49 7.52 1.91
C ASP A 60 -12.97 7.47 0.46
N PRO A 61 -13.51 8.33 -0.43
CA PRO A 61 -12.94 8.55 -1.74
C PRO A 61 -11.51 9.12 -1.63
N VAL A 62 -10.68 8.85 -2.62
CA VAL A 62 -9.23 9.05 -2.57
C VAL A 62 -8.78 10.45 -2.16
N ALA A 63 -9.41 11.52 -2.65
CA ALA A 63 -9.01 12.88 -2.27
C ALA A 63 -9.43 13.22 -0.83
N THR A 64 -10.53 12.65 -0.33
CA THR A 64 -10.98 12.78 1.05
C THR A 64 -10.07 11.95 1.96
N ALA A 65 -9.79 10.70 1.61
CA ALA A 65 -8.87 9.83 2.32
C ALA A 65 -7.48 10.45 2.46
N ALA A 66 -6.94 11.01 1.36
CA ALA A 66 -5.66 11.72 1.39
C ALA A 66 -5.68 12.93 2.35
N ALA A 67 -6.82 13.63 2.47
CA ALA A 67 -6.94 14.79 3.35
C ALA A 67 -6.87 14.43 4.84
N SER A 68 -7.20 13.19 5.20
CA SER A 68 -7.09 12.68 6.57
C SER A 68 -5.65 12.30 6.94
N ASN A 69 -4.76 12.11 5.93
CA ASN A 69 -3.39 11.70 6.15
C ASN A 69 -2.44 12.91 6.22
N PRO A 70 -1.81 13.20 7.36
CA PRO A 70 -0.94 14.37 7.53
C PRO A 70 0.31 14.34 6.63
N ALA A 71 0.77 13.15 6.22
CA ALA A 71 1.92 13.01 5.32
C ALA A 71 1.63 13.45 3.87
N LEU A 72 0.35 13.61 3.50
CA LEU A 72 -0.12 13.99 2.17
C LEU A 72 -0.71 15.41 2.11
N SER A 73 -0.55 16.23 3.14
CA SER A 73 -1.17 17.56 3.25
C SER A 73 -0.78 18.51 2.12
N THR A 74 0.45 18.46 1.63
CA THR A 74 0.92 19.26 0.48
C THR A 74 0.24 18.82 -0.81
N LEU A 75 0.13 17.50 -1.05
CA LEU A 75 -0.61 16.95 -2.18
C LEU A 75 -2.08 17.40 -2.18
N VAL A 76 -2.74 17.31 -1.02
CA VAL A 76 -4.13 17.73 -0.87
C VAL A 76 -4.32 19.21 -1.17
N THR A 77 -3.40 20.06 -0.75
CA THR A 77 -3.40 21.50 -1.07
C THR A 77 -3.29 21.69 -2.58
N ALA A 78 -2.37 20.99 -3.23
CA ALA A 78 -2.18 21.05 -4.69
C ALA A 78 -3.46 20.57 -5.45
N VAL A 79 -4.06 19.46 -5.03
CA VAL A 79 -5.29 18.92 -5.62
C VAL A 79 -6.46 19.89 -5.50
N LYS A 80 -6.62 20.54 -4.32
CA LYS A 80 -7.64 21.59 -4.11
C LYS A 80 -7.39 22.79 -5.00
N GLN A 81 -6.15 23.23 -5.13
CA GLN A 81 -5.76 24.39 -5.95
C GLN A 81 -5.98 24.12 -7.45
N ALA A 82 -5.70 22.91 -7.91
CA ALA A 82 -6.01 22.47 -9.27
C ALA A 82 -7.52 22.31 -9.52
N GLY A 83 -8.33 22.15 -8.48
CA GLY A 83 -9.77 21.88 -8.60
C GLY A 83 -10.09 20.43 -8.99
N LEU A 84 -9.20 19.50 -8.67
CA LEU A 84 -9.31 18.07 -9.04
C LEU A 84 -9.99 17.19 -7.96
N VAL A 85 -10.40 17.76 -6.83
CA VAL A 85 -11.00 17.00 -5.72
C VAL A 85 -12.22 16.18 -6.19
N ASP A 86 -13.16 16.82 -6.87
CA ASP A 86 -14.37 16.16 -7.36
C ASP A 86 -14.06 15.14 -8.46
N THR A 87 -13.12 15.45 -9.35
CA THR A 87 -12.67 14.54 -10.41
C THR A 87 -12.11 13.25 -9.81
N LEU A 88 -11.22 13.36 -8.82
CA LEU A 88 -10.61 12.21 -8.17
C LEU A 88 -11.60 11.42 -7.30
N ASN A 89 -12.52 12.09 -6.61
CA ASN A 89 -13.52 11.44 -5.76
C ASN A 89 -14.61 10.72 -6.58
N ASN A 90 -14.89 11.16 -7.79
CA ASN A 90 -15.90 10.55 -8.66
C ASN A 90 -15.31 9.51 -9.64
N ALA A 91 -14.00 9.47 -9.81
CA ALA A 91 -13.33 8.45 -10.59
C ALA A 91 -13.53 7.06 -9.93
N LYS A 92 -13.45 5.99 -10.73
CA LYS A 92 -13.64 4.62 -10.25
C LYS A 92 -12.48 3.77 -10.70
N ASP A 93 -12.04 2.90 -9.79
CA ASP A 93 -11.01 1.90 -10.08
C ASP A 93 -9.71 2.49 -10.64
N ILE A 94 -9.35 3.68 -10.15
CA ILE A 94 -8.11 4.38 -10.51
C ILE A 94 -6.97 4.01 -9.54
N THR A 95 -5.76 4.25 -9.97
CA THR A 95 -4.58 4.19 -9.10
C THR A 95 -3.93 5.56 -8.99
N VAL A 96 -3.60 5.98 -7.76
CA VAL A 96 -2.99 7.27 -7.47
C VAL A 96 -1.60 7.05 -6.88
N PHE A 97 -0.58 7.56 -7.53
CA PHE A 97 0.77 7.65 -6.98
C PHE A 97 0.89 8.94 -6.18
N ALA A 98 0.73 8.85 -4.86
CA ALA A 98 0.60 9.99 -3.96
C ALA A 98 1.97 10.40 -3.37
N PRO A 99 2.56 11.52 -3.80
CA PRO A 99 3.82 12.00 -3.23
C PRO A 99 3.61 12.54 -1.81
N THR A 100 4.54 12.18 -0.91
CA THR A 100 4.57 12.68 0.47
C THR A 100 4.97 14.16 0.52
N ASN A 101 4.77 14.80 1.68
CA ASN A 101 5.29 16.15 1.92
C ASN A 101 6.80 16.21 1.72
N GLU A 102 7.53 15.16 2.07
CA GLU A 102 8.98 15.03 1.86
C GLU A 102 9.34 14.98 0.37
N ALA A 103 8.48 14.34 -0.45
CA ALA A 103 8.67 14.33 -1.90
C ALA A 103 8.61 15.74 -2.50
N PHE A 104 7.67 16.55 -2.05
CA PHE A 104 7.59 17.97 -2.45
C PHE A 104 8.77 18.79 -1.93
N ALA A 105 9.29 18.49 -0.74
CA ALA A 105 10.46 19.16 -0.19
C ALA A 105 11.75 18.90 -0.98
N LYS A 106 11.81 17.85 -1.79
CA LYS A 106 12.93 17.60 -2.72
C LYS A 106 12.95 18.54 -3.92
N ILE A 107 11.81 19.16 -4.25
CA ILE A 107 11.70 20.12 -5.34
C ILE A 107 12.24 21.49 -4.84
N PRO A 108 13.12 22.17 -5.61
CA PRO A 108 13.54 23.52 -5.28
C PRO A 108 12.31 24.43 -5.08
N LYS A 109 12.30 25.20 -3.98
CA LYS A 109 11.13 26.00 -3.61
C LYS A 109 10.69 26.95 -4.74
N ALA A 110 11.63 27.52 -5.48
CA ALA A 110 11.33 28.40 -6.60
C ALA A 110 10.57 27.71 -7.74
N ASP A 111 10.84 26.42 -7.98
CA ASP A 111 10.16 25.63 -9.01
C ASP A 111 8.81 25.11 -8.50
N LEU A 112 8.74 24.73 -7.24
CA LEU A 112 7.48 24.35 -6.59
C LEU A 112 6.50 25.53 -6.59
N ASP A 113 6.95 26.75 -6.22
CA ASP A 113 6.12 27.94 -6.20
C ASP A 113 5.60 28.29 -7.61
N LYS A 114 6.40 28.10 -8.67
CA LYS A 114 5.96 28.28 -10.07
C LYS A 114 4.88 27.28 -10.47
N VAL A 115 5.09 26.00 -10.15
CA VAL A 115 4.11 24.93 -10.46
C VAL A 115 2.80 25.17 -9.70
N LEU A 116 2.87 25.53 -8.42
CA LEU A 116 1.68 25.85 -7.63
C LEU A 116 0.95 27.10 -8.12
N ALA A 117 1.66 28.09 -8.70
CA ALA A 117 1.06 29.30 -9.26
C ALA A 117 0.41 29.06 -10.64
N ASP A 118 0.87 28.05 -11.39
CA ASP A 118 0.33 27.69 -12.70
C ASP A 118 -0.64 26.51 -12.58
N LYS A 119 -1.93 26.83 -12.62
CA LYS A 119 -2.99 25.82 -12.50
C LYS A 119 -2.93 24.76 -13.61
N ALA A 120 -2.51 25.15 -14.83
CA ALA A 120 -2.42 24.20 -15.95
C ALA A 120 -1.28 23.21 -15.73
N ALA A 121 -0.08 23.68 -15.40
CA ALA A 121 1.07 22.85 -15.07
C ALA A 121 0.79 21.95 -13.84
N LEU A 122 0.10 22.50 -12.82
CA LEU A 122 -0.26 21.74 -11.64
C LEU A 122 -1.25 20.61 -11.98
N THR A 123 -2.25 20.89 -12.83
CA THR A 123 -3.21 19.90 -13.28
C THR A 123 -2.52 18.78 -14.09
N GLU A 124 -1.63 19.14 -15.00
CA GLU A 124 -0.84 18.21 -15.80
C GLU A 124 -0.01 17.26 -14.91
N ILE A 125 0.74 17.82 -13.97
CA ILE A 125 1.53 17.03 -13.00
C ILE A 125 0.63 16.12 -12.18
N LEU A 126 -0.47 16.63 -11.62
CA LEU A 126 -1.36 15.81 -10.78
C LEU A 126 -2.07 14.71 -11.56
N THR A 127 -2.49 14.96 -12.80
CA THR A 127 -3.09 13.93 -13.66
C THR A 127 -2.07 12.91 -14.17
N TYR A 128 -0.79 13.30 -14.27
CA TYR A 128 0.31 12.37 -14.52
C TYR A 128 0.54 11.38 -13.37
N HIS A 129 0.18 11.74 -12.13
CA HIS A 129 0.24 10.83 -10.97
C HIS A 129 -0.96 9.86 -10.87
N VAL A 130 -1.92 9.95 -11.77
CA VAL A 130 -3.14 9.14 -11.75
C VAL A 130 -3.21 8.23 -12.97
N VAL A 131 -3.43 6.96 -12.73
CA VAL A 131 -3.59 5.92 -13.75
C VAL A 131 -5.06 5.49 -13.77
N ASP A 132 -5.64 5.35 -14.97
CA ASP A 132 -7.06 5.01 -15.18
C ASP A 132 -7.29 3.49 -15.20
N GLU A 133 -6.64 2.80 -14.26
CA GLU A 133 -6.80 1.37 -14.01
C GLU A 133 -6.34 1.01 -12.60
N PRO A 134 -6.87 -0.06 -11.99
CA PRO A 134 -6.37 -0.57 -10.73
C PRO A 134 -5.01 -1.23 -10.93
N VAL A 135 -4.02 -0.82 -10.16
CA VAL A 135 -2.66 -1.37 -10.16
C VAL A 135 -2.39 -1.96 -8.79
N ASP A 136 -2.21 -3.26 -8.74
CA ASP A 136 -1.88 -3.99 -7.52
C ASP A 136 -0.36 -4.23 -7.41
N LYS A 137 0.09 -4.72 -6.25
CA LYS A 137 1.50 -5.05 -6.01
C LYS A 137 2.11 -5.94 -7.10
N ALA A 138 1.35 -6.90 -7.63
CA ALA A 138 1.83 -7.83 -8.64
C ALA A 138 2.16 -7.13 -9.98
N ASP A 139 1.41 -6.10 -10.32
CA ASP A 139 1.56 -5.35 -11.57
C ASP A 139 2.77 -4.41 -11.55
N LEU A 140 3.27 -4.08 -10.34
CA LEU A 140 4.38 -3.14 -10.17
C LEU A 140 5.76 -3.72 -10.51
N ALA A 141 5.89 -5.03 -10.67
CA ALA A 141 7.20 -5.66 -10.88
C ALA A 141 7.88 -5.23 -12.19
N ASP A 142 7.10 -5.09 -13.25
CA ASP A 142 7.54 -4.62 -14.58
C ASP A 142 6.30 -4.06 -15.30
N GLY A 143 5.76 -2.96 -14.77
CA GLY A 143 4.51 -2.35 -15.22
C GLY A 143 4.71 -1.17 -16.15
N SER A 144 3.73 -0.94 -17.03
CA SER A 144 3.65 0.23 -17.90
C SER A 144 2.19 0.68 -17.99
N PHE A 145 1.88 1.82 -17.40
CA PHE A 145 0.51 2.29 -17.18
C PHE A 145 0.27 3.63 -17.82
N LYS A 146 -0.91 3.80 -18.44
CA LYS A 146 -1.32 5.07 -19.03
C LYS A 146 -1.89 5.99 -17.95
N THR A 147 -1.40 7.22 -17.89
CA THR A 147 -1.89 8.24 -16.97
C THR A 147 -3.10 9.00 -17.51
N LEU A 148 -3.85 9.66 -16.61
CA LEU A 148 -4.94 10.56 -17.01
C LEU A 148 -4.45 11.78 -17.81
N GLU A 149 -3.20 12.18 -17.64
CA GLU A 149 -2.56 13.23 -18.43
C GLU A 149 -2.36 12.77 -19.90
N GLY A 150 -2.19 11.47 -20.11
CA GLY A 150 -1.98 10.83 -21.43
C GLY A 150 -0.58 10.26 -21.63
N GLY A 151 0.35 10.55 -20.73
CA GLY A 151 1.69 9.96 -20.67
C GLY A 151 1.68 8.54 -20.13
N THR A 152 2.86 7.98 -19.96
CA THR A 152 3.06 6.62 -19.43
C THR A 152 3.95 6.64 -18.22
N LEU A 153 3.53 5.93 -17.17
CA LEU A 153 4.36 5.58 -16.01
C LEU A 153 4.89 4.16 -16.17
N THR A 154 6.14 3.96 -15.82
CA THR A 154 6.73 2.63 -15.73
C THR A 154 7.03 2.30 -14.28
N THR A 155 6.86 1.05 -13.91
CA THR A 155 7.22 0.56 -12.58
C THR A 155 8.17 -0.60 -12.70
N THR A 156 9.11 -0.69 -11.76
CA THR A 156 10.09 -1.78 -11.68
C THR A 156 10.33 -2.11 -10.21
N GLY A 157 10.62 -3.36 -9.92
CA GLY A 157 10.97 -3.76 -8.56
C GLY A 157 10.59 -5.19 -8.22
N SER A 158 10.81 -5.56 -6.97
CA SER A 158 10.47 -6.88 -6.44
C SER A 158 10.35 -6.87 -4.91
N GLY A 159 9.67 -7.87 -4.36
CA GLY A 159 9.47 -7.97 -2.90
C GLY A 159 8.62 -6.82 -2.37
N ASP A 160 9.21 -5.93 -1.60
CA ASP A 160 8.56 -4.74 -1.04
C ASP A 160 9.22 -3.44 -1.53
N ALA A 161 10.12 -3.53 -2.51
CA ALA A 161 10.86 -2.40 -3.06
C ALA A 161 10.52 -2.18 -4.53
N TYR A 162 9.69 -1.19 -4.79
CA TYR A 162 9.28 -0.80 -6.15
C TYR A 162 9.59 0.66 -6.42
N LYS A 163 9.84 0.98 -7.68
CA LYS A 163 10.09 2.33 -8.17
C LYS A 163 9.17 2.66 -9.33
N VAL A 164 8.84 3.94 -9.42
CA VAL A 164 8.09 4.53 -10.53
C VAL A 164 9.04 5.39 -11.34
N ASN A 165 9.07 5.18 -12.66
CA ASN A 165 9.97 5.87 -13.60
C ASN A 165 11.45 5.81 -13.14
N ASP A 166 11.88 4.72 -12.51
CA ASP A 166 13.23 4.48 -11.94
C ASP A 166 13.69 5.52 -10.90
N THR A 167 12.84 6.49 -10.56
CA THR A 167 13.19 7.65 -9.75
C THR A 167 12.48 7.67 -8.40
N ALA A 168 11.15 7.51 -8.39
CA ALA A 168 10.33 7.58 -7.19
C ALA A 168 10.18 6.20 -6.55
N ALA A 169 10.61 6.06 -5.30
CA ALA A 169 10.38 4.83 -4.55
C ALA A 169 8.95 4.80 -3.99
N ILE A 170 8.28 3.65 -4.09
CA ILE A 170 7.01 3.40 -3.40
C ILE A 170 7.36 3.09 -1.94
N VAL A 171 7.01 4.00 -1.05
CA VAL A 171 7.28 3.86 0.39
C VAL A 171 6.17 3.14 1.13
N CYS A 172 4.93 3.25 0.66
CA CYS A 172 3.80 2.45 1.12
C CYS A 172 2.84 2.21 -0.04
N GLY A 173 2.68 0.97 -0.42
CA GLY A 173 1.85 0.58 -1.54
C GLY A 173 0.61 -0.20 -1.15
N ASP A 174 -0.31 -0.32 -2.12
CA ASP A 174 -1.58 -1.03 -2.02
C ASP A 174 -2.50 -0.52 -0.89
N VAL A 175 -2.50 0.79 -0.70
CA VAL A 175 -3.42 1.45 0.23
C VAL A 175 -4.76 1.62 -0.46
N ARG A 176 -5.79 0.96 0.05
CA ARG A 176 -7.13 0.99 -0.53
C ARG A 176 -7.93 2.19 -0.04
N THR A 177 -8.68 2.78 -0.94
CA THR A 177 -9.74 3.77 -0.67
C THR A 177 -11.05 3.26 -1.27
N SER A 178 -12.16 3.96 -1.05
CA SER A 178 -13.45 3.50 -1.55
C SER A 178 -13.56 3.46 -3.10
N ASN A 179 -12.67 4.16 -3.80
CA ASN A 179 -12.72 4.28 -5.27
C ASN A 179 -11.36 4.17 -5.97
N ALA A 180 -10.28 3.96 -5.22
CA ALA A 180 -8.92 3.94 -5.77
C ALA A 180 -7.95 3.06 -4.98
N THR A 181 -6.87 2.65 -5.64
CA THR A 181 -5.66 2.14 -4.99
C THR A 181 -4.63 3.28 -4.90
N VAL A 182 -3.96 3.42 -3.77
CA VAL A 182 -2.97 4.48 -3.55
C VAL A 182 -1.59 3.88 -3.28
N HIS A 183 -0.60 4.32 -4.04
CA HIS A 183 0.81 4.05 -3.80
C HIS A 183 1.49 5.34 -3.36
N ILE A 184 1.93 5.40 -2.11
CA ILE A 184 2.62 6.56 -1.55
C ILE A 184 4.08 6.52 -2.01
N ILE A 185 4.54 7.62 -2.61
CA ILE A 185 5.87 7.74 -3.20
C ILE A 185 6.69 8.85 -2.55
N ASP A 186 8.01 8.69 -2.57
CA ASP A 186 8.97 9.61 -1.95
C ASP A 186 9.49 10.73 -2.88
N THR A 187 9.03 10.76 -4.13
CA THR A 187 9.47 11.73 -5.13
C THR A 187 8.30 12.09 -6.05
N VAL A 188 8.13 13.36 -6.36
CA VAL A 188 7.11 13.85 -7.30
C VAL A 188 7.50 13.47 -8.72
N LEU A 189 6.54 12.88 -9.46
CA LEU A 189 6.71 12.50 -10.86
C LEU A 189 6.52 13.73 -11.75
N MET A 190 7.42 13.93 -12.69
CA MET A 190 7.32 15.02 -13.67
C MET A 190 7.02 14.41 -15.03
N PRO A 191 6.00 14.90 -15.76
CA PRO A 191 5.78 14.54 -17.16
C PRO A 191 7.01 14.95 -17.99
N LYS A 192 7.32 14.15 -19.02
CA LYS A 192 8.49 14.37 -19.89
C LYS A 192 8.10 15.18 -21.12
#